data_51b3b141c703812ca2291b22b5bfa725
#
_entry.id   51b3b141c703812ca2291b22b5bfa725
#
_cell.length_a   1.000
_cell.length_b   1.000
_cell.length_c   1.000
_cell.angle_alpha   90.00
_cell.angle_beta   90.00
_cell.angle_gamma   90.00
#
_symmetry.space_group_name_H-M   'P 1'
#
loop_
_entity.id
_entity.type
_entity.pdbx_description
1 polymer ?
#
loop_
_entity_poly.entity_id
_entity_poly.type
_entity_poly.pdbx_seq_one_letter_code
_entity_poly.pdbx_strand_id
1 'polypeptide(L)'
;MIDTEHVVQRFLKYVSFDTQSDEDNDAVCPSTPGQLVFAKALAEELKAIGLSDVTLDEHGYIMATLPANGAEGPVVGFISHVDTSPDASGKDIKPVRVTDYDGKDVVLNEAQGIVFSTKAFPEVLKYKGQDILFTDGTTLLGADDKAGITAIVSAMEYLIQHPDIAHGTIRIGFTPDEETGRSAALFDVKQFAADFAYTVDGGELGGLEYENFNAANPVITFHGRSVHTGDAKGKMVNALSIAAEWQQLLPAGEKPEYTEGHEGFFHVYKLNGDVETCTMHMLVRDHDRQRFERRKALLQQMADFFNEKYGDGTVVVTPHDVYYNMLEKIEDGHMDVVDLAKEAMEAVGVTPQVAPIRGGTDGAQLSFRGLPCPNLFTGGANFHGRYEYLPIPSLVKACETVIEIAKRAAQRP
;
A
#
# COMPACT_ATOMS: atom_id res chain seq x y z
N MET A 1 14.58 12.86 23.04
CA MET A 1 14.68 12.77 21.56
C MET A 1 15.03 11.35 21.19
N ILE A 2 14.43 10.84 20.14
CA ILE A 2 14.73 9.50 19.60
C ILE A 2 16.19 9.44 19.15
N ASP A 3 16.87 8.34 19.42
CA ASP A 3 18.22 8.08 18.91
C ASP A 3 18.15 7.74 17.41
N THR A 4 18.52 8.70 16.59
CA THR A 4 18.48 8.58 15.12
C THR A 4 19.30 7.40 14.61
N GLU A 5 20.51 7.19 15.17
CA GLU A 5 21.35 6.11 14.68
C GLU A 5 20.77 4.72 15.05
N HIS A 6 20.18 4.61 16.23
CA HIS A 6 19.48 3.37 16.63
C HIS A 6 18.31 3.04 15.70
N VAL A 7 17.53 4.06 15.31
CA VAL A 7 16.44 3.91 14.33
C VAL A 7 16.98 3.44 12.98
N VAL A 8 18.07 4.06 12.49
CA VAL A 8 18.72 3.68 11.23
C VAL A 8 19.22 2.24 11.28
N GLN A 9 19.89 1.84 12.36
CA GLN A 9 20.40 0.47 12.50
C GLN A 9 19.26 -0.57 12.53
N ARG A 10 18.12 -0.24 13.15
CA ARG A 10 16.92 -1.09 13.12
C ARG A 10 16.41 -1.25 11.69
N PHE A 11 16.27 -0.16 10.96
CA PHE A 11 15.85 -0.19 9.56
C PHE A 11 16.80 -1.04 8.71
N LEU A 12 18.12 -0.81 8.81
CA LEU A 12 19.13 -1.59 8.07
C LEU A 12 19.09 -3.07 8.41
N LYS A 13 18.82 -3.43 9.67
CA LYS A 13 18.58 -4.80 10.08
C LYS A 13 17.35 -5.40 9.39
N TYR A 14 16.24 -4.67 9.31
CA TYR A 14 14.98 -5.18 8.74
C TYR A 14 15.08 -5.38 7.23
N VAL A 15 15.69 -4.46 6.51
CA VAL A 15 15.85 -4.60 5.06
C VAL A 15 16.86 -5.71 4.65
N SER A 16 17.63 -6.24 5.59
CA SER A 16 18.52 -7.39 5.33
C SER A 16 17.77 -8.71 5.16
N PHE A 17 16.47 -8.78 5.53
CA PHE A 17 15.63 -9.95 5.32
C PHE A 17 15.00 -9.91 3.93
N ASP A 18 15.11 -11.02 3.20
CA ASP A 18 14.42 -11.23 1.93
C ASP A 18 12.96 -11.61 2.23
N THR A 19 12.05 -10.67 2.01
CA THR A 19 10.62 -10.83 2.31
C THR A 19 9.72 -10.53 1.11
N GLN A 20 10.28 -10.58 -0.09
CA GLN A 20 9.51 -10.33 -1.31
C GLN A 20 8.29 -11.26 -1.38
N SER A 21 7.10 -10.69 -1.61
CA SER A 21 5.87 -11.45 -1.84
C SER A 21 5.84 -12.02 -3.25
N ASP A 22 4.93 -12.98 -3.48
CA ASP A 22 4.76 -13.67 -4.76
C ASP A 22 3.27 -13.60 -5.16
N GLU A 23 2.97 -12.80 -6.19
CA GLU A 23 1.61 -12.60 -6.69
C GLU A 23 1.03 -13.84 -7.38
N ASP A 24 1.88 -14.72 -7.89
CA ASP A 24 1.48 -15.97 -8.56
C ASP A 24 1.19 -17.11 -7.55
N ASN A 25 1.56 -16.94 -6.28
CA ASN A 25 1.35 -17.94 -5.23
C ASN A 25 0.19 -17.54 -4.31
N ASP A 26 -1.04 -17.76 -4.75
CA ASP A 26 -2.27 -17.47 -4.01
C ASP A 26 -2.74 -18.65 -3.12
N ALA A 27 -2.09 -19.80 -3.23
CA ALA A 27 -2.50 -21.03 -2.52
C ALA A 27 -2.14 -21.03 -1.03
N VAL A 28 -1.18 -20.20 -0.62
CA VAL A 28 -0.68 -20.13 0.76
C VAL A 28 -0.52 -18.68 1.23
N CYS A 29 -0.56 -18.48 2.54
CA CYS A 29 -0.25 -17.21 3.20
C CYS A 29 0.72 -17.50 4.37
N PRO A 30 1.87 -16.81 4.42
CA PRO A 30 2.35 -15.85 3.44
C PRO A 30 2.79 -16.51 2.13
N SER A 31 2.79 -15.74 1.04
CA SER A 31 3.14 -16.23 -0.30
C SER A 31 4.58 -16.72 -0.43
N THR A 32 5.46 -16.22 0.44
CA THR A 32 6.88 -16.61 0.48
C THR A 32 7.35 -16.93 1.90
N PRO A 33 8.24 -17.92 2.07
CA PRO A 33 8.71 -18.31 3.39
C PRO A 33 9.61 -17.27 4.07
N GLY A 34 10.21 -16.35 3.32
CA GLY A 34 11.06 -15.28 3.85
C GLY A 34 10.30 -14.35 4.79
N GLN A 35 9.03 -14.11 4.52
CA GLN A 35 8.14 -13.32 5.39
C GLN A 35 8.02 -13.94 6.78
N LEU A 36 7.85 -15.29 6.88
CA LEU A 36 7.79 -15.98 8.17
C LEU A 36 9.13 -15.95 8.92
N VAL A 37 10.26 -15.96 8.19
CA VAL A 37 11.58 -15.83 8.82
C VAL A 37 11.71 -14.46 9.47
N PHE A 38 11.34 -13.41 8.77
CA PHE A 38 11.36 -12.07 9.31
C PHE A 38 10.34 -11.90 10.44
N ALA A 39 9.11 -12.36 10.27
CA ALA A 39 8.06 -12.28 11.29
C ALA A 39 8.48 -12.94 12.62
N LYS A 40 9.17 -14.08 12.57
CA LYS A 40 9.71 -14.72 13.79
C LYS A 40 10.78 -13.86 14.47
N ALA A 41 11.71 -13.30 13.70
CA ALA A 41 12.76 -12.43 14.24
C ALA A 41 12.15 -11.15 14.85
N LEU A 42 11.13 -10.58 14.19
CA LEU A 42 10.42 -9.40 14.66
C LEU A 42 9.63 -9.70 15.95
N ALA A 43 8.89 -10.82 16.02
CA ALA A 43 8.16 -11.22 17.22
C ALA A 43 9.08 -11.39 18.44
N GLU A 44 10.28 -11.96 18.25
CA GLU A 44 11.28 -12.06 19.33
C GLU A 44 11.82 -10.68 19.73
N GLU A 45 12.03 -9.76 18.80
CA GLU A 45 12.43 -8.38 19.11
C GLU A 45 11.34 -7.67 19.92
N LEU A 46 10.06 -7.80 19.55
CA LEU A 46 8.94 -7.21 20.30
C LEU A 46 8.90 -7.68 21.75
N LYS A 47 9.11 -8.98 21.97
CA LYS A 47 9.24 -9.54 23.34
C LYS A 47 10.43 -8.96 24.09
N ALA A 48 11.59 -8.87 23.41
CA ALA A 48 12.83 -8.39 24.00
C ALA A 48 12.76 -6.93 24.44
N ILE A 49 12.06 -6.06 23.70
CA ILE A 49 11.86 -4.65 24.08
C ILE A 49 10.79 -4.48 25.18
N GLY A 50 10.02 -5.51 25.50
CA GLY A 50 9.10 -5.51 26.64
C GLY A 50 7.61 -5.38 26.30
N LEU A 51 7.21 -5.64 25.04
CA LEU A 51 5.79 -5.69 24.68
C LEU A 51 5.14 -6.97 25.24
N SER A 52 3.87 -6.87 25.61
CA SER A 52 3.05 -7.98 26.07
C SER A 52 2.18 -8.58 24.97
N ASP A 53 1.64 -9.76 25.23
CA ASP A 53 0.70 -10.48 24.36
C ASP A 53 1.21 -10.63 22.90
N VAL A 54 2.53 -10.78 22.75
CA VAL A 54 3.14 -10.96 21.43
C VAL A 54 2.74 -12.33 20.89
N THR A 55 1.96 -12.32 19.83
CA THR A 55 1.53 -13.51 19.08
C THR A 55 2.07 -13.47 17.66
N LEU A 56 2.35 -14.63 17.12
CA LEU A 56 2.65 -14.87 15.71
C LEU A 56 1.86 -16.09 15.30
N ASP A 57 0.95 -15.93 14.34
CA ASP A 57 0.15 -17.04 13.85
C ASP A 57 0.83 -17.82 12.71
N GLU A 58 0.16 -18.85 12.23
CA GLU A 58 0.66 -19.72 11.16
C GLU A 58 0.73 -19.02 9.80
N HIS A 59 0.01 -17.91 9.64
CA HIS A 59 -0.02 -17.10 8.42
C HIS A 59 0.98 -15.93 8.44
N GLY A 60 1.70 -15.75 9.56
CA GLY A 60 2.71 -14.69 9.67
C GLY A 60 2.20 -13.36 10.24
N TYR A 61 0.94 -13.28 10.67
CA TYR A 61 0.42 -12.10 11.35
C TYR A 61 1.01 -12.00 12.75
N ILE A 62 1.53 -10.83 13.08
CA ILE A 62 2.03 -10.53 14.42
C ILE A 62 1.06 -9.55 15.07
N MET A 63 0.70 -9.82 16.33
CA MET A 63 0.00 -8.86 17.17
C MET A 63 0.73 -8.72 18.50
N ALA A 64 0.79 -7.50 19.04
CA ALA A 64 1.39 -7.22 20.31
C ALA A 64 0.64 -6.07 21.03
N THR A 65 0.89 -5.92 22.32
CA THR A 65 0.29 -4.89 23.17
C THR A 65 1.38 -4.13 23.91
N LEU A 66 1.30 -2.80 23.88
CA LEU A 66 1.90 -1.95 24.90
C LEU A 66 0.79 -1.53 25.89
N PRO A 67 0.79 -2.06 27.13
CA PRO A 67 -0.22 -1.72 28.13
C PRO A 67 -0.19 -0.24 28.48
N ALA A 68 -1.34 0.32 28.82
CA ALA A 68 -1.43 1.71 29.29
C ALA A 68 -0.54 1.97 30.51
N ASN A 69 0.03 3.17 30.58
CA ASN A 69 0.89 3.60 31.67
C ASN A 69 0.31 4.81 32.43
N GLY A 70 -0.90 4.65 32.97
CA GLY A 70 -1.52 5.66 33.86
C GLY A 70 -2.43 6.65 33.15
N ALA A 71 -2.78 6.42 31.89
CA ALA A 71 -3.83 7.13 31.20
C ALA A 71 -4.94 6.17 30.76
N GLU A 72 -6.17 6.64 30.84
CA GLU A 72 -7.33 5.99 30.23
C GLU A 72 -7.62 6.70 28.89
N GLY A 73 -8.11 5.96 27.91
CA GLY A 73 -8.41 6.51 26.57
C GLY A 73 -8.70 5.39 25.60
N PRO A 74 -8.99 5.74 24.34
CA PRO A 74 -9.21 4.75 23.32
C PRO A 74 -7.97 3.88 23.08
N VAL A 75 -8.19 2.62 22.70
CA VAL A 75 -7.14 1.71 22.27
C VAL A 75 -6.71 2.04 20.84
N VAL A 76 -5.49 2.52 20.68
CA VAL A 76 -4.95 2.91 19.38
C VAL A 76 -4.17 1.76 18.75
N GLY A 77 -4.43 1.47 17.48
CA GLY A 77 -3.67 0.50 16.70
C GLY A 77 -2.63 1.18 15.79
N PHE A 78 -1.48 0.49 15.60
CA PHE A 78 -0.53 0.81 14.52
C PHE A 78 -0.22 -0.46 13.74
N ILE A 79 -0.29 -0.38 12.41
CA ILE A 79 -0.18 -1.52 11.50
C ILE A 79 0.84 -1.19 10.41
N SER A 80 1.60 -2.19 9.98
CA SER A 80 2.59 -2.11 8.90
C SER A 80 2.78 -3.49 8.29
N HIS A 81 3.25 -3.60 7.05
CA HIS A 81 3.42 -4.90 6.42
C HIS A 81 4.87 -5.38 6.39
N VAL A 82 5.06 -6.71 6.37
CA VAL A 82 6.39 -7.33 6.45
C VAL A 82 6.99 -7.63 5.09
N ASP A 83 6.16 -7.78 4.06
CA ASP A 83 6.62 -8.11 2.72
C ASP A 83 7.19 -6.89 1.97
N THR A 84 7.83 -7.14 0.87
CA THR A 84 8.26 -6.14 -0.10
C THR A 84 7.65 -6.49 -1.46
N SER A 85 7.46 -5.47 -2.29
CA SER A 85 6.84 -5.60 -3.60
C SER A 85 7.53 -6.62 -4.51
N PRO A 86 6.77 -7.40 -5.30
CA PRO A 86 7.31 -8.26 -6.35
C PRO A 86 7.83 -7.50 -7.58
N ASP A 87 7.56 -6.18 -7.70
CA ASP A 87 7.90 -5.39 -8.89
C ASP A 87 9.42 -5.22 -9.10
N ALA A 88 10.20 -5.25 -8.01
CA ALA A 88 11.66 -5.23 -8.07
C ALA A 88 12.24 -6.18 -7.04
N SER A 89 13.44 -6.72 -7.29
CA SER A 89 14.08 -7.65 -6.36
C SER A 89 14.26 -7.03 -4.98
N GLY A 90 13.81 -7.73 -3.94
CA GLY A 90 14.06 -7.44 -2.52
C GLY A 90 15.15 -8.30 -1.90
N LYS A 91 15.92 -9.03 -2.72
CA LYS A 91 16.94 -9.95 -2.25
C LYS A 91 18.32 -9.31 -2.20
N ASP A 92 19.04 -9.53 -1.09
CA ASP A 92 20.41 -9.04 -0.88
C ASP A 92 20.51 -7.51 -1.02
N ILE A 93 19.57 -6.79 -0.45
CA ILE A 93 19.51 -5.32 -0.46
C ILE A 93 20.80 -4.73 0.12
N LYS A 94 21.37 -3.75 -0.59
CA LYS A 94 22.60 -3.05 -0.21
C LYS A 94 22.32 -1.56 -0.06
N PRO A 95 21.92 -1.11 1.12
CA PRO A 95 21.67 0.30 1.37
C PRO A 95 22.91 1.15 1.20
N VAL A 96 22.76 2.31 0.55
CA VAL A 96 23.80 3.32 0.36
C VAL A 96 23.39 4.57 1.13
N ARG A 97 24.13 4.93 2.19
CA ARG A 97 23.91 6.15 2.96
C ARG A 97 24.68 7.31 2.33
N VAL A 98 23.97 8.35 1.96
CA VAL A 98 24.52 9.62 1.54
C VAL A 98 24.34 10.62 2.67
N THR A 99 25.43 11.09 3.26
CA THR A 99 25.41 12.08 4.34
C THR A 99 25.46 13.49 3.76
N ASP A 100 24.73 14.40 4.37
CA ASP A 100 24.66 15.82 3.97
C ASP A 100 24.47 15.98 2.45
N TYR A 101 23.37 15.39 1.94
CA TYR A 101 23.10 15.32 0.51
C TYR A 101 23.22 16.69 -0.18
N ASP A 102 24.11 16.82 -1.15
CA ASP A 102 24.49 18.09 -1.76
C ASP A 102 23.55 18.59 -2.89
N GLY A 103 22.54 17.79 -3.24
CA GLY A 103 21.55 18.11 -4.30
C GLY A 103 22.01 17.72 -5.70
N LYS A 104 23.02 16.86 -5.85
CA LYS A 104 23.48 16.35 -7.15
C LYS A 104 23.03 14.90 -7.38
N ASP A 105 23.28 14.44 -8.61
CA ASP A 105 23.11 13.03 -8.95
C ASP A 105 23.98 12.14 -8.03
N VAL A 106 23.43 10.99 -7.60
CA VAL A 106 24.12 10.06 -6.70
C VAL A 106 24.54 8.82 -7.47
N VAL A 107 25.84 8.50 -7.45
CA VAL A 107 26.33 7.21 -7.98
C VAL A 107 25.96 6.12 -6.99
N LEU A 108 24.96 5.29 -7.35
CA LEU A 108 24.50 4.19 -6.50
C LEU A 108 25.42 2.97 -6.64
N ASN A 109 25.91 2.69 -7.86
CA ASN A 109 26.75 1.55 -8.16
C ASN A 109 27.73 1.88 -9.30
N GLU A 110 28.99 2.12 -8.99
CA GLU A 110 30.01 2.43 -9.99
C GLU A 110 30.25 1.26 -10.95
N ALA A 111 30.28 0.02 -10.43
CA ALA A 111 30.60 -1.16 -11.23
C ALA A 111 29.54 -1.43 -12.32
N GLN A 112 28.30 -1.04 -12.07
CA GLN A 112 27.18 -1.21 -13.02
C GLN A 112 26.75 0.09 -13.68
N GLY A 113 27.40 1.21 -13.36
CA GLY A 113 27.06 2.53 -13.90
C GLY A 113 25.67 3.03 -13.51
N ILE A 114 25.16 2.60 -12.35
CA ILE A 114 23.84 3.00 -11.88
C ILE A 114 23.92 4.35 -11.15
N VAL A 115 23.17 5.31 -11.63
CA VAL A 115 23.11 6.67 -11.09
C VAL A 115 21.68 7.06 -10.81
N PHE A 116 21.43 7.57 -9.60
CA PHE A 116 20.20 8.27 -9.26
C PHE A 116 20.25 9.69 -9.82
N SER A 117 19.41 10.00 -10.79
CA SER A 117 19.44 11.27 -11.48
C SER A 117 18.42 12.24 -10.92
N THR A 118 18.86 13.40 -10.46
CA THR A 118 18.01 14.52 -10.01
C THR A 118 17.12 15.09 -11.12
N LYS A 119 17.51 14.86 -12.39
CA LYS A 119 16.68 15.23 -13.53
C LYS A 119 15.48 14.27 -13.70
N ALA A 120 15.68 13.01 -13.40
CA ALA A 120 14.60 12.00 -13.46
C ALA A 120 13.70 12.05 -12.23
N PHE A 121 14.27 12.37 -11.05
CA PHE A 121 13.60 12.40 -9.74
C PHE A 121 13.89 13.73 -9.03
N PRO A 122 13.36 14.86 -9.52
CA PRO A 122 13.66 16.19 -8.97
C PRO A 122 13.15 16.39 -7.54
N GLU A 123 12.21 15.57 -7.08
CA GLU A 123 11.63 15.63 -5.74
C GLU A 123 12.65 15.42 -4.62
N VAL A 124 13.75 14.70 -4.90
CA VAL A 124 14.83 14.46 -3.94
C VAL A 124 15.53 15.77 -3.52
N LEU A 125 15.50 16.81 -4.35
CA LEU A 125 16.16 18.09 -4.10
C LEU A 125 15.66 18.80 -2.84
N LYS A 126 14.45 18.53 -2.39
CA LYS A 126 13.88 19.06 -1.14
C LYS A 126 14.60 18.56 0.12
N TYR A 127 15.35 17.46 -0.02
CA TYR A 127 16.12 16.86 1.08
C TYR A 127 17.60 17.26 1.10
N LYS A 128 17.99 18.29 0.34
CA LYS A 128 19.36 18.81 0.37
C LYS A 128 19.77 19.21 1.79
N GLY A 129 20.98 18.79 2.21
CA GLY A 129 21.49 18.98 3.57
C GLY A 129 21.04 17.91 4.56
N GLN A 130 20.34 16.85 4.10
CA GLN A 130 19.91 15.75 4.94
C GLN A 130 20.66 14.46 4.61
N ASP A 131 20.70 13.55 5.57
CA ASP A 131 21.16 12.19 5.32
C ASP A 131 20.04 11.36 4.66
N ILE A 132 20.37 10.64 3.59
CA ILE A 132 19.42 9.84 2.82
C ILE A 132 19.97 8.43 2.65
N LEU A 133 19.10 7.44 2.82
CA LEU A 133 19.36 6.05 2.45
C LEU A 133 18.81 5.79 1.05
N PHE A 134 19.64 5.26 0.17
CA PHE A 134 19.29 4.75 -1.14
C PHE A 134 19.55 3.24 -1.19
N THR A 135 19.05 2.56 -2.21
CA THR A 135 19.57 1.25 -2.60
C THR A 135 20.80 1.40 -3.51
N ASP A 136 21.56 0.32 -3.74
CA ASP A 136 22.64 0.32 -4.74
C ASP A 136 22.12 0.26 -6.19
N GLY A 137 20.81 0.32 -6.38
CA GLY A 137 20.13 0.29 -7.68
C GLY A 137 20.06 -1.11 -8.33
N THR A 138 20.48 -2.17 -7.64
CA THR A 138 20.29 -3.56 -8.10
C THR A 138 19.00 -4.18 -7.57
N THR A 139 18.45 -3.61 -6.49
CA THR A 139 17.22 -4.03 -5.80
C THR A 139 16.37 -2.80 -5.46
N LEU A 140 15.17 -3.00 -4.93
CA LEU A 140 14.50 -1.98 -4.14
C LEU A 140 15.23 -1.72 -2.81
N LEU A 141 14.84 -0.70 -2.03
CA LEU A 141 15.39 -0.45 -0.68
C LEU A 141 14.61 -1.18 0.42
N GLY A 142 13.30 -1.39 0.21
CA GLY A 142 12.40 -1.97 1.20
C GLY A 142 11.97 -0.98 2.29
N ALA A 143 12.00 0.33 2.00
CA ALA A 143 11.41 1.33 2.87
C ALA A 143 9.90 1.12 2.97
N ASP A 144 9.29 0.71 1.89
CA ASP A 144 7.95 0.14 1.81
C ASP A 144 8.01 -1.37 2.14
N ASP A 145 7.56 -1.85 3.33
CA ASP A 145 7.11 -1.01 4.46
C ASP A 145 7.96 -1.26 5.73
N LYS A 146 9.24 -1.62 5.58
CA LYS A 146 10.12 -1.78 6.74
C LYS A 146 10.45 -0.45 7.45
N ALA A 147 10.19 0.69 6.79
CA ALA A 147 10.27 1.99 7.46
C ALA A 147 9.10 2.17 8.44
N GLY A 148 7.89 1.76 8.08
CA GLY A 148 6.74 1.77 8.98
C GLY A 148 6.94 0.84 10.18
N ILE A 149 7.40 -0.41 9.94
CA ILE A 149 7.78 -1.32 11.03
C ILE A 149 8.81 -0.65 11.94
N THR A 150 9.84 -0.04 11.37
CA THR A 150 10.90 0.64 12.13
C THR A 150 10.32 1.79 12.96
N ALA A 151 9.42 2.59 12.39
CA ALA A 151 8.78 3.69 13.08
C ALA A 151 7.95 3.21 14.28
N ILE A 152 7.12 2.19 14.08
CA ILE A 152 6.28 1.63 15.13
C ILE A 152 7.14 1.02 16.26
N VAL A 153 8.08 0.13 15.93
CA VAL A 153 8.90 -0.56 16.93
C VAL A 153 9.76 0.42 17.72
N SER A 154 10.36 1.41 17.04
CA SER A 154 11.18 2.44 17.71
C SER A 154 10.34 3.36 18.61
N ALA A 155 9.11 3.67 18.20
CA ALA A 155 8.18 4.43 19.03
C ALA A 155 7.78 3.66 20.30
N MET A 156 7.49 2.36 20.17
CA MET A 156 7.15 1.52 21.34
C MET A 156 8.31 1.38 22.31
N GLU A 157 9.51 1.12 21.79
CA GLU A 157 10.71 1.05 22.63
C GLU A 157 10.97 2.38 23.36
N TYR A 158 10.80 3.50 22.65
CA TYR A 158 10.93 4.83 23.25
C TYR A 158 9.93 5.07 24.38
N LEU A 159 8.65 4.71 24.19
CA LEU A 159 7.61 4.86 25.23
C LEU A 159 7.91 3.97 26.46
N ILE A 160 8.39 2.76 26.25
CA ILE A 160 8.79 1.85 27.36
C ILE A 160 9.96 2.45 28.16
N GLN A 161 10.92 3.08 27.49
CA GLN A 161 12.08 3.71 28.12
C GLN A 161 11.75 5.05 28.80
N HIS A 162 10.59 5.64 28.47
CA HIS A 162 10.15 6.94 28.99
C HIS A 162 8.77 6.82 29.66
N PRO A 163 8.68 6.15 30.83
CA PRO A 163 7.40 5.89 31.50
C PRO A 163 6.71 7.16 32.04
N ASP A 164 7.36 8.30 31.99
CA ASP A 164 6.80 9.62 32.26
C ASP A 164 5.88 10.14 31.14
N ILE A 165 5.94 9.54 29.95
CA ILE A 165 5.03 9.82 28.84
C ILE A 165 3.78 8.96 29.01
N ALA A 166 2.71 9.58 29.52
CA ALA A 166 1.44 8.88 29.66
C ALA A 166 0.81 8.52 28.31
N HIS A 167 0.34 7.27 28.17
CA HIS A 167 -0.39 6.78 27.02
C HIS A 167 -1.43 5.73 27.42
N GLY A 168 -2.48 5.57 26.62
CA GLY A 168 -3.44 4.49 26.71
C GLY A 168 -2.85 3.16 26.22
N THR A 169 -3.71 2.14 26.13
CA THR A 169 -3.32 0.86 25.52
C THR A 169 -3.04 1.03 24.05
N ILE A 170 -1.91 0.51 23.56
CA ILE A 170 -1.53 0.53 22.16
C ILE A 170 -1.49 -0.90 21.62
N ARG A 171 -2.13 -1.12 20.48
CA ARG A 171 -2.09 -2.39 19.76
C ARG A 171 -1.17 -2.26 18.53
N ILE A 172 -0.39 -3.30 18.27
CA ILE A 172 0.53 -3.33 17.15
C ILE A 172 0.21 -4.56 16.31
N GLY A 173 0.09 -4.35 15.00
CA GLY A 173 -0.14 -5.41 14.03
C GLY A 173 0.89 -5.35 12.90
N PHE A 174 1.42 -6.52 12.52
CA PHE A 174 2.24 -6.63 11.30
C PHE A 174 1.65 -7.71 10.41
N THR A 175 1.47 -7.37 9.12
CA THR A 175 0.72 -8.16 8.14
C THR A 175 1.65 -8.71 7.05
N PRO A 176 1.43 -9.92 6.55
CA PRO A 176 2.09 -10.44 5.36
C PRO A 176 1.29 -10.11 4.10
N ASP A 177 1.93 -10.22 2.93
CA ASP A 177 1.29 -10.20 1.60
C ASP A 177 0.42 -8.95 1.30
N GLU A 178 0.79 -7.78 1.83
CA GLU A 178 0.10 -6.52 1.53
C GLU A 178 0.25 -6.17 0.06
N GLU A 179 1.43 -6.27 -0.47
CA GLU A 179 1.81 -5.93 -1.84
C GLU A 179 1.10 -6.78 -2.91
N THR A 180 0.51 -7.88 -2.50
CA THR A 180 -0.37 -8.72 -3.33
C THR A 180 -1.85 -8.52 -3.01
N GLY A 181 -2.19 -7.56 -2.14
CA GLY A 181 -3.58 -7.19 -1.75
C GLY A 181 -4.29 -8.20 -0.88
N ARG A 182 -3.57 -9.11 -0.17
CA ARG A 182 -4.16 -10.22 0.58
C ARG A 182 -4.08 -10.09 2.09
N SER A 183 -3.32 -9.16 2.59
CA SER A 183 -3.01 -8.96 4.01
C SER A 183 -4.23 -8.72 4.90
N ALA A 184 -5.18 -7.89 4.49
CA ALA A 184 -6.35 -7.61 5.31
C ALA A 184 -7.30 -8.80 5.44
N ALA A 185 -7.26 -9.78 4.54
CA ALA A 185 -8.26 -10.86 4.47
C ALA A 185 -8.28 -11.73 5.74
N LEU A 186 -7.12 -12.10 6.26
CA LEU A 186 -6.96 -12.96 7.43
C LEU A 186 -6.64 -12.19 8.72
N PHE A 187 -6.48 -10.88 8.66
CA PHE A 187 -6.23 -10.06 9.84
C PHE A 187 -7.41 -10.11 10.81
N ASP A 188 -7.22 -10.59 12.01
CA ASP A 188 -8.29 -10.69 13.02
C ASP A 188 -8.52 -9.36 13.74
N VAL A 189 -9.43 -8.53 13.21
CA VAL A 189 -9.80 -7.22 13.80
C VAL A 189 -10.32 -7.37 15.23
N LYS A 190 -11.02 -8.48 15.56
CA LYS A 190 -11.54 -8.68 16.91
C LYS A 190 -10.43 -9.01 17.90
N GLN A 191 -9.45 -9.82 17.51
CA GLN A 191 -8.27 -10.11 18.31
C GLN A 191 -7.38 -8.87 18.44
N PHE A 192 -7.29 -8.09 17.37
CA PHE A 192 -6.54 -6.83 17.39
C PHE A 192 -7.13 -5.85 18.38
N ALA A 193 -8.44 -5.77 18.51
CA ALA A 193 -9.17 -5.10 19.57
C ALA A 193 -8.74 -3.63 19.79
N ALA A 194 -8.48 -2.88 18.73
CA ALA A 194 -8.29 -1.43 18.77
C ALA A 194 -9.59 -0.71 18.41
N ASP A 195 -9.81 0.48 18.96
CA ASP A 195 -10.96 1.32 18.65
C ASP A 195 -10.80 1.96 17.27
N PHE A 196 -9.57 2.32 16.93
CA PHE A 196 -9.14 2.74 15.61
C PHE A 196 -7.65 2.43 15.44
N ALA A 197 -7.17 2.52 14.20
CA ALA A 197 -5.76 2.27 13.89
C ALA A 197 -5.23 3.25 12.85
N TYR A 198 -3.93 3.18 12.63
CA TYR A 198 -3.24 3.79 11.50
C TYR A 198 -2.36 2.73 10.85
N THR A 199 -2.42 2.59 9.54
CA THR A 199 -1.30 2.01 8.80
C THR A 199 -0.17 3.03 8.75
N VAL A 200 1.07 2.59 8.96
CA VAL A 200 2.27 3.43 8.82
C VAL A 200 3.00 2.94 7.59
N ASP A 201 2.45 3.25 6.43
CA ASP A 201 2.75 2.66 5.12
C ASP A 201 2.68 3.71 3.99
N GLY A 202 2.57 4.98 4.36
CA GLY A 202 2.50 6.08 3.41
C GLY A 202 3.89 6.51 2.92
N GLY A 203 3.88 7.34 1.88
CA GLY A 203 5.10 7.83 1.23
C GLY A 203 5.79 8.96 1.98
N GLU A 204 5.97 10.04 1.28
CA GLU A 204 6.76 11.20 1.70
C GLU A 204 6.30 11.85 3.01
N LEU A 205 7.25 12.53 3.66
CA LEU A 205 7.04 13.27 4.90
C LEU A 205 5.79 14.15 4.87
N GLY A 206 4.90 13.92 5.82
CA GLY A 206 3.66 14.69 5.98
C GLY A 206 2.44 14.03 5.33
N GLY A 207 2.60 12.96 4.59
CA GLY A 207 1.48 12.21 4.00
C GLY A 207 0.50 11.74 5.07
N LEU A 208 -0.78 12.06 4.88
CA LEU A 208 -1.90 11.57 5.68
C LEU A 208 -3.03 11.24 4.70
N GLU A 209 -3.35 9.98 4.61
CA GLU A 209 -4.25 9.47 3.59
C GLU A 209 -5.41 8.74 4.26
N TYR A 210 -6.61 9.19 3.97
CA TYR A 210 -7.87 8.59 4.45
C TYR A 210 -8.92 8.49 3.35
N GLU A 211 -8.44 8.59 2.10
CA GLU A 211 -9.22 8.44 0.89
C GLU A 211 -8.43 7.64 -0.14
N ASN A 212 -9.06 6.68 -0.77
CA ASN A 212 -8.49 5.81 -1.78
C ASN A 212 -9.49 5.52 -2.90
N PHE A 213 -9.05 4.91 -3.99
CA PHE A 213 -9.98 4.46 -5.03
C PHE A 213 -10.99 3.43 -4.51
N ASN A 214 -12.21 3.45 -5.08
CA ASN A 214 -13.00 2.24 -5.25
C ASN A 214 -12.41 1.47 -6.43
N ALA A 215 -12.27 0.16 -6.32
CA ALA A 215 -11.56 -0.68 -7.28
C ALA A 215 -12.35 -1.93 -7.68
N ALA A 216 -12.40 -2.16 -8.98
CA ALA A 216 -12.82 -3.43 -9.55
C ALA A 216 -11.84 -3.88 -10.63
N ASN A 217 -11.69 -5.19 -10.77
CA ASN A 217 -10.86 -5.85 -11.77
C ASN A 217 -11.72 -6.78 -12.64
N PRO A 218 -12.65 -6.24 -13.44
CA PRO A 218 -13.52 -7.06 -14.26
C PRO A 218 -12.74 -7.78 -15.36
N VAL A 219 -13.22 -8.98 -15.69
CA VAL A 219 -12.76 -9.75 -16.85
C VAL A 219 -13.88 -9.77 -17.88
N ILE A 220 -13.56 -9.36 -19.11
CA ILE A 220 -14.49 -9.38 -20.24
C ILE A 220 -14.10 -10.53 -21.15
N THR A 221 -15.01 -11.46 -21.36
CA THR A 221 -14.82 -12.58 -22.27
C THR A 221 -15.64 -12.38 -23.52
N PHE A 222 -14.98 -12.47 -24.66
CA PHE A 222 -15.59 -12.38 -25.99
C PHE A 222 -15.60 -13.78 -26.60
N HIS A 223 -16.78 -14.23 -27.04
CA HIS A 223 -16.98 -15.52 -27.70
C HIS A 223 -17.22 -15.31 -29.19
N GLY A 224 -16.43 -15.97 -29.98
CA GLY A 224 -16.53 -15.96 -31.43
C GLY A 224 -17.00 -17.28 -32.02
N ARG A 225 -16.92 -17.37 -33.34
CA ARG A 225 -17.19 -18.60 -34.09
C ARG A 225 -16.26 -18.63 -35.30
N SER A 226 -15.33 -19.58 -35.30
CA SER A 226 -14.40 -19.76 -36.43
C SER A 226 -15.02 -20.59 -37.55
N VAL A 227 -14.71 -20.22 -38.79
CA VAL A 227 -14.94 -20.97 -39.97
C VAL A 227 -13.80 -20.69 -40.97
N HIS A 228 -13.68 -21.49 -42.03
CA HIS A 228 -12.70 -21.25 -43.06
C HIS A 228 -12.84 -19.82 -43.65
N THR A 229 -11.75 -19.09 -43.75
CA THR A 229 -11.76 -17.66 -44.14
C THR A 229 -12.40 -17.40 -45.51
N GLY A 230 -12.29 -18.32 -46.43
CA GLY A 230 -12.95 -18.24 -47.77
C GLY A 230 -14.47 -18.34 -47.71
N ASP A 231 -15.04 -18.95 -46.63
CA ASP A 231 -16.47 -19.15 -46.44
C ASP A 231 -17.07 -18.34 -45.27
N ALA A 232 -16.31 -17.35 -44.79
CA ALA A 232 -16.56 -16.64 -43.57
C ALA A 232 -17.75 -15.65 -43.61
N LYS A 233 -18.14 -15.21 -44.81
CA LYS A 233 -19.19 -14.19 -44.94
C LYS A 233 -20.53 -14.65 -44.32
N GLY A 234 -21.01 -13.88 -43.34
CA GLY A 234 -22.26 -14.17 -42.62
C GLY A 234 -22.21 -15.37 -41.66
N LYS A 235 -21.01 -15.96 -41.47
CA LYS A 235 -20.84 -17.15 -40.59
C LYS A 235 -19.80 -16.89 -39.49
N MET A 236 -18.64 -16.31 -39.79
CA MET A 236 -17.61 -16.05 -38.82
C MET A 236 -17.99 -14.90 -37.91
N VAL A 237 -17.75 -15.12 -36.61
CA VAL A 237 -17.76 -14.08 -35.57
C VAL A 237 -16.35 -14.09 -34.98
N ASN A 238 -15.62 -12.99 -35.11
CA ASN A 238 -14.23 -12.94 -34.64
C ASN A 238 -14.15 -12.23 -33.30
N ALA A 239 -13.84 -12.98 -32.23
CA ALA A 239 -13.74 -12.47 -30.86
C ALA A 239 -12.68 -11.35 -30.72
N LEU A 240 -11.54 -11.43 -31.42
CA LEU A 240 -10.52 -10.38 -31.42
C LEU A 240 -11.04 -9.05 -32.02
N SER A 241 -11.83 -9.14 -33.11
CA SER A 241 -12.42 -7.97 -33.74
C SER A 241 -13.44 -7.29 -32.81
N ILE A 242 -14.24 -8.09 -32.10
CA ILE A 242 -15.21 -7.57 -31.12
C ILE A 242 -14.46 -6.92 -29.96
N ALA A 243 -13.41 -7.55 -29.42
CA ALA A 243 -12.62 -6.98 -28.34
C ALA A 243 -11.96 -5.62 -28.73
N ALA A 244 -11.47 -5.51 -29.97
CA ALA A 244 -10.92 -4.26 -30.50
C ALA A 244 -11.99 -3.16 -30.64
N GLU A 245 -13.18 -3.51 -31.15
CA GLU A 245 -14.33 -2.60 -31.25
C GLU A 245 -14.82 -2.15 -29.85
N TRP A 246 -14.89 -3.08 -28.89
CA TRP A 246 -15.20 -2.79 -27.48
C TRP A 246 -14.25 -1.76 -26.89
N GLN A 247 -12.93 -1.97 -27.01
CA GLN A 247 -11.93 -1.08 -26.42
C GLN A 247 -12.03 0.34 -26.98
N GLN A 248 -12.43 0.51 -28.23
CA GLN A 248 -12.61 1.82 -28.84
C GLN A 248 -13.83 2.58 -28.31
N LEU A 249 -14.81 1.91 -27.71
CA LEU A 249 -15.98 2.54 -27.07
C LEU A 249 -15.69 3.06 -25.67
N LEU A 250 -14.60 2.63 -25.04
CA LEU A 250 -14.19 3.17 -23.74
C LEU A 250 -13.82 4.66 -23.88
N PRO A 251 -14.17 5.51 -22.90
CA PRO A 251 -13.84 6.93 -22.93
C PRO A 251 -12.33 7.17 -23.10
N ALA A 252 -11.93 7.80 -24.19
CA ALA A 252 -10.54 7.92 -24.60
C ALA A 252 -9.67 8.69 -23.59
N GLY A 253 -10.25 9.67 -22.89
CA GLY A 253 -9.57 10.47 -21.87
C GLY A 253 -9.56 9.85 -20.46
N GLU A 254 -10.29 8.75 -20.24
CA GLU A 254 -10.41 8.11 -18.93
C GLU A 254 -9.49 6.89 -18.81
N LYS A 255 -8.19 7.15 -18.96
CA LYS A 255 -7.11 6.17 -18.85
C LYS A 255 -6.07 6.65 -17.84
N PRO A 256 -5.29 5.76 -17.23
CA PRO A 256 -4.23 6.17 -16.28
C PRO A 256 -3.31 7.24 -16.83
N GLU A 257 -2.97 7.18 -18.15
CA GLU A 257 -2.07 8.11 -18.81
C GLU A 257 -2.62 9.54 -18.94
N TYR A 258 -3.93 9.75 -18.68
CA TYR A 258 -4.62 11.03 -18.88
C TYR A 258 -5.37 11.50 -17.63
N THR A 259 -5.22 10.81 -16.50
CA THR A 259 -5.97 11.10 -15.26
C THR A 259 -5.07 11.33 -14.08
N GLU A 260 -5.47 12.27 -13.20
CA GLU A 260 -4.77 12.62 -11.96
C GLU A 260 -5.75 12.88 -10.81
N GLY A 261 -5.22 13.05 -9.60
CA GLY A 261 -6.03 13.38 -8.41
C GLY A 261 -7.21 12.41 -8.22
N HIS A 262 -8.43 12.95 -8.16
CA HIS A 262 -9.67 12.18 -7.98
C HIS A 262 -10.28 11.62 -9.28
N GLU A 263 -9.63 11.83 -10.41
CA GLU A 263 -10.15 11.35 -11.70
C GLU A 263 -10.03 9.83 -11.80
N GLY A 264 -11.17 9.18 -12.08
CA GLY A 264 -11.26 7.75 -12.28
C GLY A 264 -10.90 7.33 -13.70
N PHE A 265 -10.66 6.04 -13.90
CA PHE A 265 -10.23 5.51 -15.20
C PHE A 265 -10.73 4.09 -15.47
N PHE A 266 -10.63 3.71 -16.75
CA PHE A 266 -10.63 2.34 -17.26
C PHE A 266 -9.24 2.01 -17.77
N HIS A 267 -8.67 0.89 -17.38
CA HIS A 267 -7.37 0.43 -17.85
C HIS A 267 -7.44 -1.00 -18.34
N VAL A 268 -7.27 -1.20 -19.63
CA VAL A 268 -7.08 -2.53 -20.22
C VAL A 268 -5.60 -2.86 -20.14
N TYR A 269 -5.21 -3.80 -19.30
CA TYR A 269 -3.79 -4.13 -19.09
C TYR A 269 -3.37 -5.46 -19.72
N LYS A 270 -4.35 -6.32 -20.05
CA LYS A 270 -4.05 -7.61 -20.67
C LYS A 270 -5.16 -8.01 -21.63
N LEU A 271 -4.78 -8.45 -22.84
CA LEU A 271 -5.68 -8.96 -23.86
C LEU A 271 -5.08 -10.22 -24.48
N ASN A 272 -5.77 -11.35 -24.39
CA ASN A 272 -5.33 -12.62 -24.94
C ASN A 272 -6.45 -13.31 -25.69
N GLY A 273 -6.17 -13.95 -26.81
CA GLY A 273 -7.19 -14.76 -27.48
C GLY A 273 -6.94 -15.00 -28.94
N ASP A 274 -7.97 -15.57 -29.58
CA ASP A 274 -8.03 -15.92 -31.00
C ASP A 274 -9.42 -15.60 -31.58
N VAL A 275 -9.76 -16.19 -32.71
CA VAL A 275 -11.06 -15.99 -33.39
C VAL A 275 -12.23 -16.49 -32.55
N GLU A 276 -12.04 -17.58 -31.78
CA GLU A 276 -13.12 -18.23 -31.04
C GLU A 276 -13.31 -17.67 -29.62
N THR A 277 -12.20 -17.24 -28.97
CA THR A 277 -12.28 -16.67 -27.63
C THR A 277 -11.22 -15.60 -27.43
N CYS A 278 -11.63 -14.48 -26.87
CA CYS A 278 -10.71 -13.44 -26.44
C CYS A 278 -11.06 -13.00 -25.01
N THR A 279 -10.06 -12.81 -24.16
CA THR A 279 -10.23 -12.38 -22.78
C THR A 279 -9.49 -11.06 -22.58
N MET A 280 -10.21 -10.08 -22.00
CA MET A 280 -9.70 -8.74 -21.66
C MET A 280 -9.73 -8.59 -20.14
N HIS A 281 -8.59 -8.28 -19.55
CA HIS A 281 -8.48 -7.95 -18.15
C HIS A 281 -8.38 -6.44 -17.98
N MET A 282 -9.17 -5.91 -17.06
CA MET A 282 -9.30 -4.47 -16.86
C MET A 282 -9.18 -4.08 -15.40
N LEU A 283 -8.75 -2.82 -15.16
CA LEU A 283 -8.94 -2.13 -13.91
C LEU A 283 -9.98 -1.04 -14.10
N VAL A 284 -10.91 -0.92 -13.16
CA VAL A 284 -11.87 0.19 -13.05
C VAL A 284 -11.62 0.87 -11.72
N ARG A 285 -11.38 2.17 -11.74
CA ARG A 285 -11.04 2.97 -10.56
C ARG A 285 -11.83 4.27 -10.56
N ASP A 286 -12.35 4.66 -9.40
CA ASP A 286 -12.91 6.00 -9.15
C ASP A 286 -12.96 6.26 -7.65
N HIS A 287 -12.67 7.48 -7.20
CA HIS A 287 -12.83 7.85 -5.79
C HIS A 287 -14.31 7.98 -5.39
N ASP A 288 -15.14 8.50 -6.29
CA ASP A 288 -16.58 8.64 -6.07
C ASP A 288 -17.31 7.31 -6.27
N ARG A 289 -18.02 6.84 -5.25
CA ARG A 289 -18.74 5.58 -5.28
C ARG A 289 -19.81 5.52 -6.39
N GLN A 290 -20.54 6.61 -6.61
CA GLN A 290 -21.60 6.61 -7.64
C GLN A 290 -21.00 6.57 -9.04
N ARG A 291 -19.90 7.30 -9.28
CA ARG A 291 -19.18 7.25 -10.55
C ARG A 291 -18.57 5.87 -10.78
N PHE A 292 -18.01 5.28 -9.75
CA PHE A 292 -17.48 3.90 -9.81
C PHE A 292 -18.56 2.89 -10.24
N GLU A 293 -19.76 2.92 -9.61
CA GLU A 293 -20.84 2.04 -9.98
C GLU A 293 -21.36 2.32 -11.41
N ARG A 294 -21.39 3.59 -11.83
CA ARG A 294 -21.73 3.96 -13.23
C ARG A 294 -20.72 3.41 -14.23
N ARG A 295 -19.41 3.39 -13.88
CA ARG A 295 -18.38 2.81 -14.73
C ARG A 295 -18.59 1.30 -14.91
N LYS A 296 -18.90 0.58 -13.84
CA LYS A 296 -19.23 -0.85 -13.93
C LYS A 296 -20.49 -1.10 -14.77
N ALA A 297 -21.53 -0.28 -14.54
CA ALA A 297 -22.77 -0.35 -15.32
C ALA A 297 -22.54 -0.08 -16.81
N LEU A 298 -21.63 0.83 -17.18
CA LEU A 298 -21.27 1.10 -18.56
C LEU A 298 -20.70 -0.17 -19.22
N LEU A 299 -19.83 -0.93 -18.57
CA LEU A 299 -19.29 -2.19 -19.11
C LEU A 299 -20.40 -3.19 -19.39
N GLN A 300 -21.40 -3.30 -18.52
CA GLN A 300 -22.54 -4.19 -18.73
C GLN A 300 -23.41 -3.69 -19.90
N GLN A 301 -23.69 -2.40 -20.00
CA GLN A 301 -24.45 -1.84 -21.14
C GLN A 301 -23.74 -2.07 -22.48
N MET A 302 -22.40 -1.97 -22.47
CA MET A 302 -21.61 -2.31 -23.66
C MET A 302 -21.75 -3.79 -24.02
N ALA A 303 -21.71 -4.69 -23.04
CA ALA A 303 -21.93 -6.13 -23.27
C ALA A 303 -23.31 -6.41 -23.88
N ASP A 304 -24.34 -5.77 -23.32
CA ASP A 304 -25.72 -5.92 -23.81
C ASP A 304 -25.84 -5.45 -25.27
N PHE A 305 -25.22 -4.30 -25.62
CA PHE A 305 -25.16 -3.82 -27.00
C PHE A 305 -24.48 -4.80 -27.97
N PHE A 306 -23.35 -5.37 -27.57
CA PHE A 306 -22.65 -6.35 -28.41
C PHE A 306 -23.42 -7.68 -28.52
N ASN A 307 -24.11 -8.09 -27.46
CA ASN A 307 -24.95 -9.29 -27.44
C ASN A 307 -26.17 -9.11 -28.35
N GLU A 308 -26.78 -7.92 -28.40
CA GLU A 308 -27.83 -7.62 -29.35
C GLU A 308 -27.32 -7.67 -30.80
N LYS A 309 -26.09 -7.18 -31.07
CA LYS A 309 -25.49 -7.12 -32.38
C LYS A 309 -25.02 -8.48 -32.90
N TYR A 310 -24.42 -9.32 -32.08
CA TYR A 310 -23.73 -10.54 -32.46
C TYR A 310 -24.37 -11.84 -31.95
N GLY A 311 -25.33 -11.74 -31.07
CA GLY A 311 -26.04 -12.84 -30.41
C GLY A 311 -25.74 -12.96 -28.92
N ASP A 312 -26.71 -13.47 -28.17
CA ASP A 312 -26.63 -13.63 -26.72
C ASP A 312 -25.39 -14.43 -26.30
N GLY A 313 -24.72 -13.97 -25.25
CA GLY A 313 -23.51 -14.60 -24.71
C GLY A 313 -22.23 -14.37 -25.50
N THR A 314 -22.27 -13.54 -26.56
CA THR A 314 -21.05 -13.17 -27.32
C THR A 314 -20.09 -12.37 -26.45
N VAL A 315 -20.59 -11.49 -25.55
CA VAL A 315 -19.78 -10.75 -24.61
C VAL A 315 -20.28 -10.99 -23.19
N VAL A 316 -19.38 -11.42 -22.32
CA VAL A 316 -19.67 -11.70 -20.90
C VAL A 316 -18.76 -10.84 -20.03
N VAL A 317 -19.36 -10.03 -19.15
CA VAL A 317 -18.67 -9.29 -18.12
C VAL A 317 -18.69 -10.08 -16.82
N THR A 318 -17.52 -10.45 -16.31
CA THR A 318 -17.37 -11.06 -15.00
C THR A 318 -16.89 -9.97 -14.03
N PRO A 319 -17.77 -9.47 -13.15
CA PRO A 319 -17.39 -8.42 -12.20
C PRO A 319 -16.50 -9.00 -11.10
N HIS A 320 -15.57 -8.18 -10.63
CA HIS A 320 -14.73 -8.51 -9.46
C HIS A 320 -14.37 -7.20 -8.73
N ASP A 321 -15.15 -6.86 -7.70
CA ASP A 321 -14.85 -5.75 -6.81
C ASP A 321 -13.72 -6.16 -5.86
N VAL A 322 -12.75 -5.27 -5.63
CA VAL A 322 -11.54 -5.57 -4.86
C VAL A 322 -11.58 -4.86 -3.51
N TYR A 323 -11.73 -3.54 -3.53
CA TYR A 323 -11.84 -2.71 -2.34
C TYR A 323 -12.65 -1.45 -2.62
N TYR A 324 -13.00 -0.73 -1.55
CA TYR A 324 -13.75 0.50 -1.62
C TYR A 324 -13.01 1.66 -0.94
N ASN A 325 -13.44 2.89 -1.22
CA ASN A 325 -12.87 4.08 -0.64
C ASN A 325 -13.14 4.15 0.87
N MET A 326 -12.08 4.12 1.69
CA MET A 326 -12.19 4.18 3.15
C MET A 326 -12.84 5.47 3.66
N LEU A 327 -12.84 6.54 2.86
CA LEU A 327 -13.50 7.80 3.21
C LEU A 327 -14.94 7.58 3.67
N GLU A 328 -15.70 6.67 3.03
CA GLU A 328 -17.06 6.33 3.42
C GLU A 328 -17.18 5.89 4.88
N LYS A 329 -16.13 5.27 5.43
CA LYS A 329 -16.08 4.78 6.81
C LYS A 329 -15.48 5.79 7.77
N ILE A 330 -14.54 6.58 7.30
CA ILE A 330 -13.90 7.63 8.12
C ILE A 330 -14.85 8.81 8.33
N GLU A 331 -15.59 9.24 7.30
CA GLU A 331 -16.61 10.31 7.43
C GLU A 331 -17.82 9.90 8.30
N ASP A 332 -18.07 8.60 8.44
CA ASP A 332 -19.17 8.07 9.26
C ASP A 332 -18.81 8.06 10.76
N GLY A 333 -18.48 9.25 11.28
CA GLY A 333 -18.25 9.49 12.71
C GLY A 333 -16.81 9.28 13.18
N HIS A 334 -15.82 9.13 12.30
CA HIS A 334 -14.42 8.85 12.66
C HIS A 334 -13.43 9.90 12.15
N MET A 335 -13.87 11.11 11.80
CA MET A 335 -12.97 12.20 11.39
C MET A 335 -12.04 12.67 12.51
N ASP A 336 -12.41 12.44 13.76
CA ASP A 336 -11.58 12.72 14.92
C ASP A 336 -10.25 11.95 14.91
N VAL A 337 -10.21 10.77 14.29
CA VAL A 337 -8.98 9.98 14.07
C VAL A 337 -8.03 10.71 13.10
N VAL A 338 -8.58 11.30 12.04
CA VAL A 338 -7.81 12.11 11.08
C VAL A 338 -7.28 13.38 11.74
N ASP A 339 -8.14 14.07 12.52
CA ASP A 339 -7.74 15.29 13.23
C ASP A 339 -6.66 15.02 14.28
N LEU A 340 -6.74 13.87 14.98
CA LEU A 340 -5.70 13.43 15.90
C LEU A 340 -4.34 13.28 15.20
N ALA A 341 -4.31 12.65 14.02
CA ALA A 341 -3.09 12.50 13.24
C ALA A 341 -2.51 13.86 12.81
N LYS A 342 -3.36 14.78 12.31
CA LYS A 342 -2.92 16.14 11.94
C LYS A 342 -2.30 16.89 13.12
N GLU A 343 -2.99 16.90 14.26
CA GLU A 343 -2.49 17.53 15.49
C GLU A 343 -1.15 16.94 15.95
N ALA A 344 -0.99 15.61 15.85
CA ALA A 344 0.25 14.94 16.21
C ALA A 344 1.40 15.31 15.27
N MET A 345 1.15 15.32 13.96
CA MET A 345 2.13 15.73 12.95
C MET A 345 2.57 17.17 13.17
N GLU A 346 1.64 18.10 13.38
CA GLU A 346 1.94 19.51 13.64
C GLU A 346 2.78 19.69 14.91
N ALA A 347 2.47 18.92 15.96
CA ALA A 347 3.21 18.99 17.23
C ALA A 347 4.68 18.55 17.11
N VAL A 348 4.98 17.65 16.18
CA VAL A 348 6.37 17.26 15.88
C VAL A 348 7.00 18.06 14.76
N GLY A 349 6.34 19.15 14.32
CA GLY A 349 6.84 20.08 13.31
C GLY A 349 6.71 19.57 11.87
N VAL A 350 5.77 18.67 11.62
CA VAL A 350 5.43 18.14 10.29
C VAL A 350 4.12 18.78 9.83
N THR A 351 4.11 19.36 8.64
CA THR A 351 2.88 19.89 8.03
C THR A 351 2.10 18.73 7.38
N PRO A 352 0.86 18.44 7.81
CA PRO A 352 0.05 17.41 7.17
C PRO A 352 -0.24 17.73 5.70
N GLN A 353 -0.05 16.75 4.85
CA GLN A 353 -0.36 16.79 3.42
C GLN A 353 -1.40 15.71 3.11
N VAL A 354 -2.64 16.14 2.97
CA VAL A 354 -3.74 15.23 2.65
C VAL A 354 -3.84 15.08 1.15
N ALA A 355 -3.72 13.85 0.66
CA ALA A 355 -3.88 13.52 -0.74
C ALA A 355 -4.66 12.20 -0.89
N PRO A 356 -5.45 12.03 -1.95
CA PRO A 356 -6.11 10.77 -2.22
C PRO A 356 -5.11 9.73 -2.73
N ILE A 357 -5.18 8.51 -2.21
CA ILE A 357 -4.42 7.37 -2.73
C ILE A 357 -5.04 6.93 -4.07
N ARG A 358 -4.24 6.85 -5.12
CA ARG A 358 -4.67 6.31 -6.43
C ARG A 358 -4.46 4.79 -6.53
N GLY A 359 -4.66 4.10 -5.44
CA GLY A 359 -4.52 2.66 -5.25
C GLY A 359 -5.38 2.19 -4.09
N GLY A 360 -5.01 1.07 -3.50
CA GLY A 360 -5.57 0.52 -2.26
C GLY A 360 -4.52 0.52 -1.15
N THR A 361 -4.94 0.16 0.05
CA THR A 361 -4.10 -0.02 1.24
C THR A 361 -4.84 -0.94 2.21
N ASP A 362 -4.12 -1.60 3.08
CA ASP A 362 -4.70 -2.38 4.18
C ASP A 362 -5.71 -1.57 4.99
N GLY A 363 -5.41 -0.30 5.26
CA GLY A 363 -6.31 0.60 5.98
C GLY A 363 -7.69 0.74 5.35
N ALA A 364 -7.78 0.71 4.02
CA ALA A 364 -9.06 0.74 3.32
C ALA A 364 -9.91 -0.51 3.63
N GLN A 365 -9.32 -1.69 3.53
CA GLN A 365 -10.02 -2.95 3.79
C GLN A 365 -10.39 -3.09 5.27
N LEU A 366 -9.49 -2.70 6.18
CA LEU A 366 -9.71 -2.73 7.63
C LEU A 366 -10.82 -1.78 8.06
N SER A 367 -10.92 -0.59 7.44
CA SER A 367 -11.99 0.37 7.69
C SER A 367 -13.38 -0.21 7.38
N PHE A 368 -13.52 -0.96 6.27
CA PHE A 368 -14.75 -1.68 5.94
C PHE A 368 -15.04 -2.88 6.85
N ARG A 369 -14.05 -3.36 7.59
CA ARG A 369 -14.21 -4.42 8.61
C ARG A 369 -14.45 -3.88 10.02
N GLY A 370 -14.69 -2.57 10.15
CA GLY A 370 -15.06 -1.90 11.40
C GLY A 370 -13.87 -1.39 12.22
N LEU A 371 -12.70 -1.25 11.61
CA LEU A 371 -11.51 -0.64 12.22
C LEU A 371 -11.12 0.61 11.39
N PRO A 372 -11.59 1.82 11.76
CA PRO A 372 -11.19 3.05 11.07
C PRO A 372 -9.66 3.17 11.04
N CYS A 373 -9.05 3.22 9.84
CA CYS A 373 -7.62 3.06 9.69
C CYS A 373 -7.03 3.94 8.57
N PRO A 374 -6.83 5.26 8.82
CA PRO A 374 -6.08 6.12 7.92
C PRO A 374 -4.62 5.69 7.79
N ASN A 375 -3.96 6.15 6.72
CA ASN A 375 -2.56 5.85 6.43
C ASN A 375 -1.65 7.04 6.76
N LEU A 376 -0.53 6.78 7.42
CA LEU A 376 0.50 7.73 7.82
C LEU A 376 1.78 7.52 7.00
N PHE A 377 2.51 8.60 6.76
CA PHE A 377 3.79 8.58 6.08
C PHE A 377 4.86 7.77 6.80
N THR A 378 5.75 7.15 6.03
CA THR A 378 7.02 6.57 6.49
C THR A 378 8.21 7.48 6.22
N GLY A 379 8.08 8.37 5.25
CA GLY A 379 9.09 9.28 4.76
C GLY A 379 9.85 8.78 3.54
N GLY A 380 9.57 7.57 3.05
CA GLY A 380 10.17 7.00 1.85
C GLY A 380 9.58 7.54 0.56
N ALA A 381 10.25 7.26 -0.56
CA ALA A 381 9.79 7.62 -1.90
C ALA A 381 10.34 6.70 -2.97
N ASN A 382 9.73 6.73 -4.17
CA ASN A 382 10.05 5.88 -5.31
C ASN A 382 9.92 4.38 -5.01
N PHE A 383 8.90 4.02 -4.23
CA PHE A 383 8.60 2.65 -3.83
C PHE A 383 8.49 1.70 -5.02
N HIS A 384 8.57 0.39 -4.78
CA HIS A 384 8.49 -0.69 -5.79
C HIS A 384 9.58 -0.64 -6.85
N GLY A 385 10.65 0.13 -6.63
CA GLY A 385 11.68 0.34 -7.65
C GLY A 385 13.10 0.44 -7.13
N ARG A 386 14.05 0.25 -8.04
CA ARG A 386 15.48 0.31 -7.75
C ARG A 386 16.05 1.73 -7.50
N TYR A 387 15.20 2.73 -7.52
CA TYR A 387 15.52 4.12 -7.18
C TYR A 387 14.78 4.58 -5.92
N GLU A 388 14.33 3.63 -5.13
CA GLU A 388 13.73 3.87 -3.83
C GLU A 388 14.73 4.52 -2.88
N TYR A 389 14.25 5.48 -2.07
CA TYR A 389 15.08 6.17 -1.10
C TYR A 389 14.29 6.57 0.14
N LEU A 390 15.02 6.77 1.25
CA LEU A 390 14.46 7.13 2.55
C LEU A 390 15.32 8.21 3.22
N PRO A 391 14.85 9.47 3.30
CA PRO A 391 15.50 10.51 4.11
C PRO A 391 15.42 10.14 5.59
N ILE A 392 16.58 10.08 6.25
CA ILE A 392 16.66 9.67 7.66
C ILE A 392 15.86 10.58 8.59
N PRO A 393 15.88 11.92 8.45
CA PRO A 393 15.04 12.79 9.27
C PRO A 393 13.54 12.52 9.10
N SER A 394 13.09 12.12 7.91
CA SER A 394 11.68 11.79 7.66
C SER A 394 11.24 10.52 8.40
N LEU A 395 12.09 9.48 8.41
CA LEU A 395 11.85 8.27 9.18
C LEU A 395 11.76 8.58 10.70
N VAL A 396 12.65 9.41 11.22
CA VAL A 396 12.60 9.85 12.62
C VAL A 396 11.30 10.59 12.92
N LYS A 397 10.83 11.43 12.00
CA LYS A 397 9.53 12.12 12.14
C LYS A 397 8.35 11.17 12.12
N ALA A 398 8.40 10.07 11.38
CA ALA A 398 7.39 9.01 11.45
C ALA A 398 7.35 8.38 12.87
N CYS A 399 8.51 8.05 13.44
CA CYS A 399 8.58 7.58 14.84
C CYS A 399 7.99 8.61 15.84
N GLU A 400 8.36 9.88 15.71
CA GLU A 400 7.86 10.94 16.58
C GLU A 400 6.35 11.15 16.44
N THR A 401 5.81 11.02 15.23
CA THR A 401 4.37 11.10 14.97
C THR A 401 3.61 9.98 15.64
N VAL A 402 4.10 8.73 15.56
CA VAL A 402 3.49 7.57 16.25
C VAL A 402 3.45 7.80 17.78
N ILE A 403 4.54 8.29 18.36
CA ILE A 403 4.60 8.61 19.80
C ILE A 403 3.59 9.70 20.16
N GLU A 404 3.52 10.78 19.38
CA GLU A 404 2.64 11.91 19.69
C GLU A 404 1.16 11.55 19.50
N ILE A 405 0.81 10.68 18.54
CA ILE A 405 -0.54 10.11 18.39
C ILE A 405 -0.91 9.33 19.67
N ALA A 406 -0.05 8.41 20.11
CA ALA A 406 -0.31 7.60 21.30
C ALA A 406 -0.53 8.47 22.55
N LYS A 407 0.29 9.49 22.73
CA LYS A 407 0.20 10.45 23.84
C LYS A 407 -1.06 11.29 23.79
N ARG A 408 -1.47 11.78 22.61
CA ARG A 408 -2.67 12.62 22.44
C ARG A 408 -3.96 11.81 22.53
N ALA A 409 -3.96 10.59 22.02
CA ALA A 409 -5.10 9.68 22.15
C ALA A 409 -5.50 9.46 23.62
N ALA A 410 -4.52 9.35 24.51
CA ALA A 410 -4.73 9.21 25.95
C ALA A 410 -5.36 10.46 26.63
N GLN A 411 -5.43 11.58 25.93
CA GLN A 411 -6.05 12.83 26.41
C GLN A 411 -7.47 13.03 25.86
N ARG A 412 -7.92 12.13 25.01
CA ARG A 412 -9.26 12.16 24.44
C ARG A 412 -10.21 11.29 25.27
N PRO A 413 -11.49 11.70 25.36
CA PRO A 413 -12.47 10.95 26.14
C PRO A 413 -12.83 9.59 25.50
#